data_6fa542979e31aa488648b7b137e8d70a
#
_entry.id   6fa542979e31aa488648b7b137e8d70a
#
_cell.length_a   1.000
_cell.length_b   1.000
_cell.length_c   1.000
_cell.angle_alpha   90.00
_cell.angle_beta   90.00
_cell.angle_gamma   90.00
#
_symmetry.space_group_name_H-M   'P 1'
#
loop_
_entity.id
_entity.type
_entity.pdbx_description
1 polymer ?
#
loop_
_entity_poly.entity_id
_entity_poly.type
_entity_poly.pdbx_seq_one_letter_code
_entity_poly.pdbx_strand_id
1 'polypeptide(L)'
;MTATTFDPHVLIAESRLGVLATIKSNGLPQLSPVTPYYDRDAGVIYVSMTEGRAKTTNLRRDPRAALEVTSSDGWAWATAEGSVTLTGPGTDPQGPEVEALVDYYRAAAGEHPDWDEYRAVMVSDRRVLMAMTVDRVYGEKIR
;
A
#
# COMPACT_ATOMS: atom_id res chain seq x y z
N MET A 1 -3.71 36.69 -5.88
CA MET A 1 -4.09 35.30 -5.65
C MET A 1 -2.92 34.38 -5.97
N THR A 2 -2.54 33.56 -5.02
CA THR A 2 -1.43 32.63 -5.19
C THR A 2 -1.94 31.32 -5.80
N ALA A 3 -1.29 30.84 -6.85
CA ALA A 3 -1.59 29.52 -7.39
C ALA A 3 -1.20 28.44 -6.37
N THR A 4 -2.05 27.44 -6.20
CA THR A 4 -1.74 26.31 -5.35
C THR A 4 -0.67 25.45 -6.02
N THR A 5 0.47 25.27 -5.35
CA THR A 5 1.53 24.40 -5.83
C THR A 5 1.08 22.95 -5.72
N PHE A 6 1.32 22.16 -6.77
CA PHE A 6 1.03 20.74 -6.75
C PHE A 6 1.93 20.03 -5.75
N ASP A 7 1.32 19.22 -4.88
CA ASP A 7 2.04 18.41 -3.90
C ASP A 7 1.77 16.92 -4.20
N PRO A 8 2.78 16.17 -4.66
CA PRO A 8 2.59 14.76 -4.95
C PRO A 8 2.21 13.92 -3.72
N HIS A 9 2.62 14.33 -2.52
CA HIS A 9 2.20 13.64 -1.29
C HIS A 9 0.69 13.70 -1.08
N VAL A 10 0.08 14.83 -1.39
CA VAL A 10 -1.38 15.01 -1.28
C VAL A 10 -2.10 14.08 -2.26
N LEU A 11 -1.62 14.00 -3.49
CA LEU A 11 -2.23 13.12 -4.49
C LEU A 11 -2.18 11.66 -4.06
N ILE A 12 -1.05 11.20 -3.51
CA ILE A 12 -0.94 9.83 -3.00
C ILE A 12 -1.92 9.61 -1.85
N ALA A 13 -1.98 10.55 -0.91
CA ALA A 13 -2.84 10.43 0.28
C ALA A 13 -4.33 10.39 -0.08
N GLU A 14 -4.73 11.07 -1.14
CA GLU A 14 -6.12 11.15 -1.57
C GLU A 14 -6.54 10.02 -2.53
N SER A 15 -5.58 9.25 -3.04
CA SER A 15 -5.84 8.23 -4.07
C SER A 15 -6.29 6.93 -3.45
N ARG A 16 -7.40 6.39 -3.94
CA ARG A 16 -7.94 5.08 -3.53
C ARG A 16 -7.31 3.93 -4.30
N LEU A 17 -6.83 4.20 -5.50
CA LEU A 17 -6.20 3.20 -6.34
C LEU A 17 -4.81 3.68 -6.75
N GLY A 18 -3.90 2.74 -6.81
CA GLY A 18 -2.57 2.97 -7.33
C GLY A 18 -2.06 1.72 -8.02
N VAL A 19 -0.93 1.85 -8.68
CA VAL A 19 -0.24 0.73 -9.31
C VAL A 19 1.04 0.47 -8.54
N LEU A 20 1.16 -0.73 -7.99
CA LEU A 20 2.36 -1.14 -7.27
C LEU A 20 3.29 -1.88 -8.24
N ALA A 21 4.53 -1.43 -8.31
CA ALA A 21 5.59 -2.07 -9.06
C ALA A 21 6.51 -2.83 -8.11
N THR A 22 6.68 -4.11 -8.37
CA THR A 22 7.62 -4.99 -7.68
C THR A 22 8.56 -5.61 -8.71
N ILE A 23 9.68 -6.18 -8.27
CA ILE A 23 10.73 -6.66 -9.18
C ILE A 23 10.64 -8.19 -9.30
N LYS A 24 10.40 -8.65 -10.53
CA LYS A 24 10.38 -10.08 -10.84
C LYS A 24 11.78 -10.67 -10.76
N SER A 25 11.87 -12.00 -10.66
CA SER A 25 13.15 -12.71 -10.62
C SER A 25 14.03 -12.46 -11.84
N ASN A 26 13.42 -12.13 -12.99
CA ASN A 26 14.16 -11.78 -14.21
C ASN A 26 14.54 -10.29 -14.30
N GLY A 27 14.23 -9.50 -13.25
CA GLY A 27 14.56 -8.07 -13.21
C GLY A 27 13.51 -7.15 -13.82
N LEU A 28 12.50 -7.69 -14.48
CA LEU A 28 11.41 -6.86 -15.02
C LEU A 28 10.43 -6.46 -13.94
N PRO A 29 9.81 -5.28 -14.06
CA PRO A 29 8.78 -4.88 -13.11
C PRO A 29 7.50 -5.70 -13.30
N GLN A 30 6.86 -6.05 -12.18
CA GLN A 30 5.52 -6.61 -12.16
C GLN A 30 4.59 -5.53 -11.61
N LEU A 31 3.53 -5.21 -12.34
CA LEU A 31 2.61 -4.13 -12.01
C LEU A 31 1.25 -4.71 -11.62
N SER A 32 0.67 -4.20 -10.55
CA SER A 32 -0.68 -4.59 -10.17
C SER A 32 -1.42 -3.43 -9.49
N PRO A 33 -2.73 -3.29 -9.72
CA PRO A 33 -3.53 -2.31 -9.01
C PRO A 33 -3.68 -2.69 -7.54
N VAL A 34 -3.58 -1.70 -6.68
CA VAL A 34 -3.70 -1.87 -5.22
C VAL A 34 -4.49 -0.70 -4.63
N THR A 35 -4.99 -0.88 -3.41
CA THR A 35 -5.62 0.18 -2.62
C THR A 35 -4.65 0.59 -1.51
N PRO A 36 -3.91 1.70 -1.70
CA PRO A 36 -2.94 2.13 -0.71
C PRO A 36 -3.55 2.97 0.39
N TYR A 37 -2.93 2.95 1.55
CA TYR A 37 -3.15 3.93 2.62
C TYR A 37 -1.81 4.57 2.97
N TYR A 38 -1.74 5.90 2.87
CA TYR A 38 -0.52 6.66 3.14
C TYR A 38 -0.61 7.35 4.50
N ASP A 39 0.17 6.86 5.46
CA ASP A 39 0.39 7.56 6.73
C ASP A 39 1.52 8.56 6.51
N ARG A 40 1.17 9.81 6.27
CA ARG A 40 2.14 10.85 5.92
C ARG A 40 3.07 11.20 7.08
N ASP A 41 2.55 11.19 8.30
CA ASP A 41 3.35 11.53 9.48
C ASP A 41 4.43 10.48 9.73
N ALA A 42 4.11 9.23 9.53
CA ALA A 42 5.06 8.12 9.67
C ALA A 42 5.95 7.93 8.43
N GLY A 43 5.53 8.46 7.27
CA GLY A 43 6.23 8.23 6.01
C GLY A 43 6.11 6.80 5.51
N VAL A 44 4.95 6.16 5.72
CA VAL A 44 4.73 4.75 5.39
C VAL A 44 3.46 4.60 4.57
N ILE A 45 3.55 3.81 3.51
CA ILE A 45 2.39 3.40 2.70
C ILE A 45 2.09 1.95 2.99
N TYR A 46 0.82 1.67 3.32
CA TYR A 46 0.33 0.33 3.63
C TYR A 46 -0.54 -0.20 2.50
N VAL A 47 -0.42 -1.49 2.22
CA VAL A 47 -1.28 -2.23 1.30
C VAL A 47 -1.57 -3.61 1.89
N SER A 48 -2.84 -3.99 1.96
CA SER A 48 -3.22 -5.35 2.33
C SER A 48 -3.13 -6.26 1.09
N MET A 49 -2.40 -7.34 1.21
CA MET A 49 -2.12 -8.28 0.12
C MET A 49 -2.51 -9.70 0.53
N THR A 50 -2.49 -10.61 -0.42
CA THR A 50 -2.68 -12.04 -0.18
C THR A 50 -1.36 -12.77 -0.41
N GLU A 51 -1.02 -13.68 0.50
CA GLU A 51 0.13 -14.58 0.33
C GLU A 51 -0.04 -15.41 -0.95
N GLY A 52 1.08 -15.69 -1.63
CA GLY A 52 1.07 -16.45 -2.88
C GLY A 52 0.81 -15.65 -4.14
N ARG A 53 0.48 -14.36 -4.03
CA ARG A 53 0.39 -13.48 -5.19
C ARG A 53 1.78 -13.11 -5.70
N ALA A 54 1.88 -12.79 -6.99
CA ALA A 54 3.16 -12.45 -7.61
C ALA A 54 3.89 -11.32 -6.88
N LYS A 55 3.17 -10.24 -6.54
CA LYS A 55 3.77 -9.10 -5.83
C LYS A 55 4.29 -9.47 -4.45
N THR A 56 3.58 -10.32 -3.72
CA THR A 56 4.02 -10.76 -2.39
C THR A 56 5.29 -11.60 -2.50
N THR A 57 5.31 -12.55 -3.43
CA THR A 57 6.49 -13.38 -3.69
C THR A 57 7.70 -12.54 -4.11
N ASN A 58 7.48 -11.57 -4.99
CA ASN A 58 8.54 -10.66 -5.44
C ASN A 58 9.10 -9.86 -4.27
N LEU A 59 8.25 -9.32 -3.39
CA LEU A 59 8.68 -8.50 -2.26
C LEU A 59 9.42 -9.31 -1.19
N ARG A 60 9.13 -10.59 -1.04
CA ARG A 60 9.89 -11.45 -0.13
C ARG A 60 11.33 -11.66 -0.61
N ARG A 61 11.54 -11.65 -1.92
CA ARG A 61 12.87 -11.80 -2.52
C ARG A 61 13.59 -10.46 -2.62
N ASP A 62 12.89 -9.41 -3.03
CA ASP A 62 13.44 -8.06 -3.24
C ASP A 62 12.46 -7.04 -2.66
N PRO A 63 12.83 -6.38 -1.55
CA PRO A 63 11.90 -5.50 -0.83
C PRO A 63 11.70 -4.12 -1.48
N ARG A 64 12.35 -3.84 -2.59
CA ARG A 64 12.19 -2.55 -3.27
C ARG A 64 10.85 -2.50 -4.00
N ALA A 65 10.18 -1.37 -3.89
CA ALA A 65 8.89 -1.16 -4.55
C ALA A 65 8.68 0.30 -4.92
N ALA A 66 7.77 0.51 -5.87
CA ALA A 66 7.30 1.84 -6.22
C ALA A 66 5.78 1.80 -6.34
N LEU A 67 5.13 2.86 -5.89
CA LEU A 67 3.68 3.04 -6.03
C LEU A 67 3.43 4.28 -6.89
N GLU A 68 2.68 4.12 -7.97
CA GLU A 68 2.24 5.23 -8.82
C GLU A 68 0.74 5.45 -8.63
N VAL A 69 0.34 6.72 -8.55
CA VAL A 69 -1.05 7.14 -8.55
C VAL A 69 -1.26 8.20 -9.62
N THR A 70 -2.46 8.23 -10.20
CA THR A 70 -2.84 9.20 -11.23
C THR A 70 -4.14 9.86 -10.80
N SER A 71 -4.24 11.17 -10.99
CA SER A 71 -5.48 11.91 -10.70
C SER A 71 -6.64 11.41 -11.57
N SER A 72 -7.86 11.63 -11.11
CA SER A 72 -9.06 11.16 -11.81
C SER A 72 -9.19 11.73 -13.21
N ASP A 73 -8.68 12.94 -13.45
CA ASP A 73 -8.70 13.56 -14.78
C ASP A 73 -7.49 13.16 -15.65
N GLY A 74 -6.52 12.42 -15.09
CA GLY A 74 -5.34 11.96 -15.81
C GLY A 74 -4.21 12.98 -15.95
N TRP A 75 -4.39 14.22 -15.44
CA TRP A 75 -3.43 15.29 -15.68
C TRP A 75 -2.38 15.48 -14.60
N ALA A 76 -2.48 14.73 -13.51
CA ALA A 76 -1.49 14.73 -12.45
C ALA A 76 -1.14 13.30 -12.07
N TRP A 77 0.10 13.09 -11.69
CA TRP A 77 0.56 11.79 -11.23
C TRP A 77 1.61 11.97 -10.13
N ALA A 78 1.80 10.94 -9.33
CA ALA A 78 2.83 10.90 -8.31
C ALA A 78 3.34 9.47 -8.14
N THR A 79 4.60 9.34 -7.76
CA THR A 79 5.24 8.07 -7.47
C THR A 79 5.96 8.14 -6.14
N ALA A 80 5.76 7.12 -5.32
CA ALA A 80 6.52 6.92 -4.09
C ALA A 80 7.40 5.69 -4.26
N GLU A 81 8.66 5.80 -3.83
CA GLU A 81 9.63 4.69 -3.87
C GLU A 81 10.10 4.40 -2.45
N GLY A 82 10.37 3.13 -2.18
CA GLY A 82 10.86 2.76 -0.87
C GLY A 82 11.14 1.28 -0.71
N SER A 83 11.37 0.91 0.53
CA SER A 83 11.61 -0.48 0.93
C SER A 83 10.46 -1.00 1.77
N VAL A 84 10.12 -2.26 1.57
CA VAL A 84 8.93 -2.91 2.09
C VAL A 84 9.29 -3.90 3.19
N THR A 85 8.47 -3.90 4.25
CA THR A 85 8.38 -5.00 5.20
C THR A 85 7.02 -5.67 5.07
N LEU A 86 6.97 -6.98 5.30
CA LEU A 86 5.75 -7.77 5.22
C LEU A 86 5.44 -8.36 6.58
N THR A 87 4.19 -8.23 7.03
CA THR A 87 3.70 -8.80 8.28
C THR A 87 2.60 -9.81 7.96
N GLY A 88 2.78 -11.06 8.39
CA GLY A 88 1.84 -12.14 8.11
C GLY A 88 2.31 -13.09 7.00
N PRO A 89 1.48 -14.06 6.59
CA PRO A 89 0.13 -14.27 7.11
C PRO A 89 0.14 -14.83 8.52
N GLY A 90 -0.88 -14.47 9.30
CA GLY A 90 -1.08 -15.00 10.66
C GLY A 90 -1.97 -16.24 10.63
N THR A 91 -1.83 -17.08 11.65
CA THR A 91 -2.67 -18.29 11.83
C THR A 91 -3.67 -18.15 12.97
N ASP A 92 -3.46 -17.15 13.85
CA ASP A 92 -4.29 -16.87 15.01
C ASP A 92 -5.07 -15.57 14.78
N PRO A 93 -6.42 -15.60 14.78
CA PRO A 93 -7.20 -14.36 14.61
C PRO A 93 -6.90 -13.28 15.66
N GLN A 94 -6.38 -13.66 16.81
CA GLN A 94 -6.00 -12.75 17.89
C GLN A 94 -4.48 -12.49 17.94
N GLY A 95 -3.74 -12.99 16.96
CA GLY A 95 -2.30 -12.83 16.90
C GLY A 95 -1.85 -11.46 16.40
N PRO A 96 -0.53 -11.16 16.55
CA PRO A 96 0.00 -9.83 16.21
C PRO A 96 -0.07 -9.52 14.71
N GLU A 97 0.00 -10.50 13.84
CA GLU A 97 -0.08 -10.30 12.38
C GLU A 97 -1.47 -9.83 11.97
N VAL A 98 -2.51 -10.41 12.57
CA VAL A 98 -3.90 -10.00 12.31
C VAL A 98 -4.18 -8.66 12.99
N GLU A 99 -3.63 -8.43 14.17
CA GLU A 99 -3.78 -7.15 14.86
C GLU A 99 -3.22 -5.99 14.02
N ALA A 100 -2.10 -6.21 13.34
CA ALA A 100 -1.54 -5.21 12.42
C ALA A 100 -2.51 -4.87 11.27
N LEU A 101 -3.22 -5.87 10.75
CA LEU A 101 -4.26 -5.67 9.73
C LEU A 101 -5.47 -4.93 10.28
N VAL A 102 -5.84 -5.20 11.52
CA VAL A 102 -6.94 -4.48 12.21
C VAL A 102 -6.58 -3.00 12.37
N ASP A 103 -5.38 -2.71 12.84
CA ASP A 103 -4.91 -1.33 13.03
C ASP A 103 -4.87 -0.58 11.70
N TYR A 104 -4.39 -1.24 10.64
CA TYR A 104 -4.39 -0.69 9.28
C TYR A 104 -5.82 -0.37 8.81
N TYR A 105 -6.75 -1.32 8.94
CA TYR A 105 -8.13 -1.12 8.49
C TYR A 105 -8.77 0.05 9.25
N ARG A 106 -8.58 0.08 10.57
CA ARG A 106 -9.15 1.14 11.41
C ARG A 106 -8.63 2.53 10.99
N ALA A 107 -7.34 2.63 10.70
CA ALA A 107 -6.72 3.88 10.25
C ALA A 107 -7.20 4.29 8.84
N ALA A 108 -7.34 3.33 7.93
CA ALA A 108 -7.69 3.60 6.54
C ALA A 108 -9.20 3.78 6.32
N ALA A 109 -10.04 3.04 7.05
CA ALA A 109 -11.47 2.94 6.77
C ALA A 109 -12.37 3.11 7.99
N GLY A 110 -11.81 3.24 9.20
CA GLY A 110 -12.57 3.38 10.43
C GLY A 110 -12.97 2.03 11.02
N GLU A 111 -14.02 2.06 11.86
CA GLU A 111 -14.47 0.86 12.55
C GLU A 111 -15.16 -0.13 11.60
N HIS A 112 -14.79 -1.40 11.72
CA HIS A 112 -15.46 -2.48 10.99
C HIS A 112 -16.73 -2.89 11.74
N PRO A 113 -17.83 -3.22 11.04
CA PRO A 113 -19.08 -3.62 11.71
C PRO A 113 -18.98 -4.97 12.43
N ASP A 114 -18.02 -5.81 12.10
CA ASP A 114 -17.82 -7.12 12.71
C ASP A 114 -16.33 -7.50 12.71
N TRP A 115 -15.63 -7.12 13.79
CA TRP A 115 -14.20 -7.40 13.91
C TRP A 115 -13.88 -8.89 13.98
N ASP A 116 -14.75 -9.71 14.56
CA ASP A 116 -14.51 -11.15 14.65
C ASP A 116 -14.53 -11.79 13.25
N GLU A 117 -15.47 -11.38 12.40
CA GLU A 117 -15.52 -11.82 11.02
C GLU A 117 -14.28 -11.33 10.25
N TYR A 118 -13.92 -10.06 10.39
CA TYR A 118 -12.74 -9.51 9.73
C TYR A 118 -11.48 -10.30 10.09
N ARG A 119 -11.26 -10.56 11.38
CA ARG A 119 -10.10 -11.31 11.85
C ARG A 119 -10.06 -12.73 11.26
N ALA A 120 -11.19 -13.41 11.22
CA ALA A 120 -11.30 -14.75 10.66
C ALA A 120 -10.97 -14.75 9.15
N VAL A 121 -11.46 -13.76 8.40
CA VAL A 121 -11.18 -13.62 6.96
C VAL A 121 -9.70 -13.31 6.72
N MET A 122 -9.07 -12.48 7.56
CA MET A 122 -7.64 -12.20 7.40
C MET A 122 -6.79 -13.47 7.51
N VAL A 123 -7.17 -14.39 8.40
CA VAL A 123 -6.50 -15.70 8.52
C VAL A 123 -6.82 -16.59 7.31
N SER A 124 -8.10 -16.76 6.99
CA SER A 124 -8.52 -17.68 5.90
C SER A 124 -8.02 -17.23 4.53
N ASP A 125 -7.98 -15.92 4.27
CA ASP A 125 -7.45 -15.35 3.02
C ASP A 125 -5.92 -15.30 3.00
N ARG A 126 -5.27 -15.61 4.12
CA ARG A 126 -3.82 -15.52 4.26
C ARG A 126 -3.31 -14.10 3.90
N ARG A 127 -3.92 -13.10 4.53
CA ARG A 127 -3.59 -11.70 4.27
C ARG A 127 -2.25 -11.33 4.89
N VAL A 128 -1.52 -10.49 4.14
CA VAL A 128 -0.22 -9.95 4.50
C VAL A 128 -0.33 -8.43 4.46
N LEU A 129 0.13 -7.77 5.50
CA LEU A 129 0.23 -6.31 5.49
C LEU A 129 1.61 -5.91 4.94
N MET A 130 1.58 -5.22 3.80
CA MET A 130 2.76 -4.58 3.24
C MET A 130 2.90 -3.17 3.86
N ALA A 131 4.09 -2.86 4.36
CA ALA A 131 4.42 -1.51 4.81
C ALA A 131 5.66 -1.03 4.05
N MET A 132 5.50 -0.01 3.22
CA MET A 132 6.60 0.59 2.47
C MET A 132 7.07 1.86 3.18
N THR A 133 8.29 1.87 3.66
CA THR A 133 8.93 3.07 4.15
C THR A 133 9.30 3.92 2.94
N VAL A 134 8.73 5.12 2.86
CA VAL A 134 8.89 5.99 1.70
C VAL A 134 10.23 6.72 1.77
N ASP A 135 11.07 6.50 0.77
CA ASP A 135 12.38 7.15 0.65
C ASP A 135 12.32 8.37 -0.26
N ARG A 136 11.45 8.33 -1.26
CA ARG A 136 11.35 9.38 -2.27
C ARG A 136 9.93 9.48 -2.81
N VAL A 137 9.47 10.73 -2.98
CA VAL A 137 8.20 11.02 -3.66
C VAL A 137 8.47 12.06 -4.74
N TYR A 138 7.93 11.84 -5.93
CA TYR A 138 8.01 12.79 -7.02
C TYR A 138 6.73 12.70 -7.86
N GLY A 139 6.48 13.72 -8.63
CA GLY A 139 5.30 13.77 -9.47
C GLY A 139 5.17 15.10 -10.18
N GLU A 140 4.12 15.21 -11.01
CA GLU A 140 3.89 16.38 -11.82
C GLU A 140 2.41 16.59 -12.08
N LYS A 141 1.99 17.84 -12.12
CA LYS A 141 0.69 18.23 -12.65
C LYS A 141 0.91 18.91 -13.99
N ILE A 142 0.38 18.28 -15.04
CA ILE A 142 0.58 18.74 -16.41
C ILE A 142 -0.38 19.89 -16.72
N ARG A 143 -1.58 19.83 -16.18
CA ARG A 143 -2.61 20.85 -16.35
C ARG A 143 -3.43 21.09 -15.09
#